data_bb890803e87c4de366ec7f4d095c605a
#
_entry.id   bb890803e87c4de366ec7f4d095c605a
#
_cell.length_a   1.000
_cell.length_b   1.000
_cell.length_c   1.000
_cell.angle_alpha   90.00
_cell.angle_beta   90.00
_cell.angle_gamma   90.00
#
_symmetry.space_group_name_H-M   'P 1'
#
loop_
_entity.id
_entity.type
_entity.pdbx_description
1 polymer ?
#
loop_
_entity_poly.entity_id
_entity_poly.type
_entity_poly.pdbx_seq_one_letter_code
_entity_poly.pdbx_strand_id
1 'polypeptide(L)'
;DVTGVQTCALPISEYSSTKRLTIESNFYRHFCDIMLESIKSMGMTKKQILKRYEFKNQSIVYDLLKKNKSIVLLMGHYSNFEWAMSVGHYLDNVKGVGIYTPITNKYFEKLMQKVRKRHKGYLLSRYKVHDYMKSEEEKNNLNIYGFATDQSPRPTEKTYWRKFLNVNVPFFTGGERIANKYEYSIVFGLAKRVKRGYYTFNIFGTTKKTDHPYDRSEEHTSELQ
;
A
#
# COMPACT_ATOMS: atom_id res chain seq x y z
N ASP A 1 17.61 18.00 -11.24
CA ASP A 1 18.21 17.53 -9.99
C ASP A 1 17.88 16.04 -9.82
N VAL A 2 18.89 15.17 -10.04
CA VAL A 2 18.78 13.71 -10.22
C VAL A 2 18.90 12.96 -8.88
N THR A 3 18.65 13.62 -7.75
CA THR A 3 18.89 13.08 -6.41
C THR A 3 18.06 11.85 -6.06
N GLY A 4 16.85 11.70 -6.61
CA GLY A 4 16.00 10.53 -6.36
C GLY A 4 16.50 9.23 -6.99
N VAL A 5 17.14 9.30 -8.15
CA VAL A 5 17.66 8.11 -8.87
C VAL A 5 18.95 7.60 -8.23
N GLN A 6 19.78 8.49 -7.67
CA GLN A 6 21.01 8.09 -6.97
C GLN A 6 20.73 7.29 -5.70
N THR A 7 19.69 7.64 -4.94
CA THR A 7 19.34 6.95 -3.68
C THR A 7 18.92 5.50 -3.92
N CYS A 8 18.20 5.22 -5.01
CA CYS A 8 17.78 3.87 -5.37
C CYS A 8 18.93 3.01 -5.92
N ALA A 9 20.01 3.62 -6.44
CA ALA A 9 21.16 2.90 -6.99
C ALA A 9 22.20 2.50 -5.92
N LEU A 10 22.24 3.19 -4.77
CA LEU A 10 23.22 2.93 -3.70
C LEU A 10 23.27 1.46 -3.22
N PRO A 11 22.13 0.77 -3.01
CA PRO A 11 22.16 -0.62 -2.52
C PRO A 11 22.77 -1.62 -3.52
N ILE A 12 22.81 -1.28 -4.82
CA ILE A 12 23.31 -2.17 -5.87
C ILE A 12 24.67 -1.72 -6.42
N SER A 13 25.24 -0.62 -5.89
CA SER A 13 26.52 -0.07 -6.35
C SER A 13 27.70 -1.04 -6.19
N GLU A 14 27.64 -1.90 -5.16
CA GLU A 14 28.67 -2.90 -4.84
C GLU A 14 28.56 -4.18 -5.70
N TYR A 15 27.47 -4.34 -6.46
CA TYR A 15 27.29 -5.51 -7.31
C TYR A 15 28.11 -5.42 -8.60
N SER A 16 28.57 -6.58 -9.11
CA SER A 16 29.20 -6.67 -10.42
C SER A 16 28.28 -6.15 -11.54
N SER A 17 28.86 -5.69 -12.65
CA SER A 17 28.10 -5.22 -13.81
C SER A 17 27.09 -6.25 -14.31
N THR A 18 27.47 -7.53 -14.38
CA THR A 18 26.57 -8.63 -14.76
C THR A 18 25.39 -8.78 -13.80
N LYS A 19 25.65 -8.68 -12.49
CA LYS A 19 24.60 -8.73 -11.48
C LYS A 19 23.62 -7.55 -11.61
N ARG A 20 24.14 -6.34 -11.82
CA ARG A 20 23.31 -5.13 -12.05
C ARG A 20 22.44 -5.26 -13.28
N LEU A 21 22.97 -5.71 -14.41
CA LEU A 21 22.20 -5.96 -15.65
C LEU A 21 21.10 -7.01 -15.44
N THR A 22 21.39 -8.05 -14.65
CA THR A 22 20.39 -9.07 -14.32
C THR A 22 19.24 -8.47 -13.49
N ILE A 23 19.55 -7.65 -12.49
CA ILE A 23 18.55 -6.96 -11.66
C ILE A 23 17.69 -6.03 -12.52
N GLU A 24 18.35 -5.22 -13.37
CA GLU A 24 17.66 -4.30 -14.28
C GLU A 24 16.72 -5.04 -15.23
N SER A 25 17.18 -6.09 -15.89
CA SER A 25 16.34 -6.91 -16.78
C SER A 25 15.13 -7.50 -16.06
N ASN A 26 15.33 -8.02 -14.84
CA ASN A 26 14.25 -8.58 -14.03
C ASN A 26 13.24 -7.50 -13.59
N PHE A 27 13.74 -6.31 -13.24
CA PHE A 27 12.89 -5.16 -12.90
C PHE A 27 11.99 -4.76 -14.07
N TYR A 28 12.55 -4.55 -15.26
CA TYR A 28 11.75 -4.16 -16.42
C TYR A 28 10.75 -5.24 -16.84
N ARG A 29 11.13 -6.52 -16.77
CA ARG A 29 10.19 -7.62 -17.01
C ARG A 29 9.01 -7.58 -16.05
N HIS A 30 9.31 -7.40 -14.76
CA HIS A 30 8.26 -7.32 -13.74
C HIS A 30 7.39 -6.09 -13.91
N PHE A 31 7.99 -4.94 -14.20
CA PHE A 31 7.29 -3.69 -14.47
C PHE A 31 6.32 -3.83 -15.66
N CYS A 32 6.76 -4.40 -16.78
CA CYS A 32 5.89 -4.68 -17.93
C CYS A 32 4.77 -5.65 -17.55
N ASP A 33 5.06 -6.69 -16.77
CA ASP A 33 4.03 -7.61 -16.28
C ASP A 33 2.94 -6.88 -15.50
N ILE A 34 3.31 -6.00 -14.55
CA ILE A 34 2.35 -5.21 -13.76
C ILE A 34 1.48 -4.31 -14.64
N MET A 35 2.07 -3.66 -15.65
CA MET A 35 1.32 -2.82 -16.59
C MET A 35 0.27 -3.66 -17.37
N LEU A 36 0.66 -4.80 -17.93
CA LEU A 36 -0.23 -5.71 -18.62
C LEU A 36 -1.32 -6.30 -17.70
N GLU A 37 -0.97 -6.64 -16.48
CA GLU A 37 -1.88 -7.17 -15.47
C GLU A 37 -2.90 -6.12 -15.03
N SER A 38 -2.51 -4.85 -14.93
CA SER A 38 -3.42 -3.74 -14.65
C SER A 38 -4.46 -3.59 -15.74
N ILE A 39 -4.06 -3.65 -17.03
CA ILE A 39 -4.97 -3.65 -18.17
C ILE A 39 -5.88 -4.88 -18.14
N LYS A 40 -5.31 -6.06 -17.90
CA LYS A 40 -6.05 -7.31 -17.83
C LYS A 40 -7.12 -7.31 -16.74
N SER A 41 -6.85 -6.65 -15.60
CA SER A 41 -7.78 -6.60 -14.48
C SER A 41 -9.13 -5.96 -14.85
N MET A 42 -9.17 -5.10 -15.88
CA MET A 42 -10.40 -4.51 -16.40
C MET A 42 -11.41 -5.53 -16.94
N GLY A 43 -10.91 -6.66 -17.47
CA GLY A 43 -11.74 -7.74 -18.00
C GLY A 43 -11.90 -8.93 -17.06
N MET A 44 -11.20 -8.96 -15.91
CA MET A 44 -11.23 -10.12 -15.01
C MET A 44 -12.53 -10.21 -14.25
N THR A 45 -13.04 -11.44 -14.12
CA THR A 45 -14.16 -11.77 -13.22
C THR A 45 -13.69 -11.88 -11.77
N LYS A 46 -14.65 -11.85 -10.81
CA LYS A 46 -14.37 -12.13 -9.39
C LYS A 46 -13.59 -13.43 -9.22
N LYS A 47 -14.03 -14.53 -9.86
CA LYS A 47 -13.37 -15.85 -9.77
C LYS A 47 -11.91 -15.81 -10.27
N GLN A 48 -11.65 -15.05 -11.32
CA GLN A 48 -10.31 -14.94 -11.91
C GLN A 48 -9.36 -14.14 -11.00
N ILE A 49 -9.81 -13.01 -10.41
CA ILE A 49 -8.95 -12.22 -9.53
C ILE A 49 -8.66 -12.96 -8.23
N LEU A 50 -9.67 -13.59 -7.61
CA LEU A 50 -9.51 -14.35 -6.37
C LEU A 50 -8.57 -15.57 -6.54
N LYS A 51 -8.57 -16.20 -7.73
CA LYS A 51 -7.61 -17.28 -8.04
C LYS A 51 -6.16 -16.78 -8.17
N ARG A 52 -5.96 -15.51 -8.51
CA ARG A 52 -4.65 -14.93 -8.83
C ARG A 52 -4.05 -14.08 -7.72
N TYR A 53 -4.91 -13.59 -6.82
CA TYR A 53 -4.51 -12.70 -5.73
C TYR A 53 -5.17 -13.17 -4.43
N GLU A 54 -4.39 -13.85 -3.60
CA GLU A 54 -4.87 -14.47 -2.38
C GLU A 54 -4.43 -13.65 -1.16
N PHE A 55 -5.39 -13.28 -0.31
CA PHE A 55 -5.09 -12.63 0.96
C PHE A 55 -4.79 -13.67 2.03
N LYS A 56 -3.63 -13.57 2.66
CA LYS A 56 -3.18 -14.41 3.76
C LYS A 56 -3.39 -13.70 5.11
N ASN A 57 -3.55 -14.48 6.17
CA ASN A 57 -3.69 -14.00 7.54
C ASN A 57 -4.88 -13.04 7.76
N GLN A 58 -5.97 -13.25 7.04
CA GLN A 58 -7.19 -12.43 7.14
C GLN A 58 -7.78 -12.44 8.56
N SER A 59 -7.55 -13.48 9.36
CA SER A 59 -8.00 -13.57 10.76
C SER A 59 -7.54 -12.37 11.59
N ILE A 60 -6.34 -11.84 11.33
CA ILE A 60 -5.83 -10.63 12.01
C ILE A 60 -6.81 -9.46 11.82
N VAL A 61 -7.29 -9.26 10.59
CA VAL A 61 -8.22 -8.18 10.27
C VAL A 61 -9.57 -8.41 10.96
N TYR A 62 -10.12 -9.62 10.86
CA TYR A 62 -11.40 -9.94 11.50
C TYR A 62 -11.36 -9.78 13.02
N ASP A 63 -10.26 -10.20 13.67
CA ASP A 63 -10.11 -10.07 15.11
C ASP A 63 -9.97 -8.61 15.57
N LEU A 64 -9.33 -7.78 14.76
CA LEU A 64 -9.25 -6.34 15.03
C LEU A 64 -10.60 -5.63 14.83
N LEU A 65 -11.37 -5.99 13.79
CA LEU A 65 -12.69 -5.43 13.53
C LEU A 65 -13.71 -5.76 14.62
N LYS A 66 -13.57 -6.89 15.34
CA LYS A 66 -14.39 -7.22 16.52
C LYS A 66 -14.31 -6.16 17.64
N LYS A 67 -13.28 -5.30 17.63
CA LYS A 67 -13.16 -4.17 18.56
C LYS A 67 -14.03 -2.97 18.18
N ASN A 68 -14.87 -3.09 17.15
CA ASN A 68 -15.72 -2.02 16.60
C ASN A 68 -14.93 -0.74 16.24
N LYS A 69 -13.71 -0.90 15.72
CA LYS A 69 -12.86 0.18 15.21
C LYS A 69 -12.40 -0.13 13.80
N SER A 70 -12.32 0.90 12.97
CA SER A 70 -11.70 0.80 11.65
C SER A 70 -10.22 0.46 11.75
N ILE A 71 -9.61 0.09 10.62
CA ILE A 71 -8.22 -0.34 10.55
C ILE A 71 -7.47 0.54 9.55
N VAL A 72 -6.24 0.89 9.87
CA VAL A 72 -5.27 1.46 8.93
C VAL A 72 -4.38 0.33 8.43
N LEU A 73 -4.39 0.12 7.12
CA LEU A 73 -3.49 -0.80 6.42
C LEU A 73 -2.37 0.01 5.78
N LEU A 74 -1.14 -0.18 6.24
CA LEU A 74 0.06 0.37 5.62
C LEU A 74 0.65 -0.64 4.65
N MET A 75 1.01 -0.20 3.45
CA MET A 75 1.58 -1.06 2.41
C MET A 75 2.54 -0.27 1.51
N GLY A 76 3.30 -0.98 0.70
CA GLY A 76 4.17 -0.40 -0.31
C GLY A 76 3.65 -0.61 -1.74
N HIS A 77 4.22 0.16 -2.70
CA HIS A 77 4.01 -0.03 -4.14
C HIS A 77 4.83 -1.23 -4.68
N TYR A 78 4.96 -2.27 -3.86
CA TYR A 78 5.74 -3.44 -4.19
C TYR A 78 4.90 -4.51 -4.88
N SER A 79 5.48 -5.18 -5.87
CA SER A 79 4.83 -6.24 -6.63
C SER A 79 3.51 -5.75 -7.29
N ASN A 80 2.47 -6.56 -7.38
CA ASN A 80 1.18 -6.12 -7.91
C ASN A 80 0.26 -5.58 -6.79
N PHE A 81 0.61 -4.44 -6.24
CA PHE A 81 -0.19 -3.75 -5.21
C PHE A 81 -1.56 -3.25 -5.73
N GLU A 82 -1.69 -3.01 -7.04
CA GLU A 82 -2.97 -2.55 -7.62
C GLU A 82 -4.10 -3.56 -7.39
N TRP A 83 -3.79 -4.86 -7.39
CA TRP A 83 -4.79 -5.88 -7.13
C TRP A 83 -5.18 -6.02 -5.65
N ALA A 84 -4.51 -5.31 -4.73
CA ALA A 84 -4.91 -5.25 -3.32
C ALA A 84 -6.31 -4.65 -3.16
N MET A 85 -6.77 -3.83 -4.13
CA MET A 85 -8.14 -3.33 -4.16
C MET A 85 -9.19 -4.45 -4.25
N SER A 86 -8.81 -5.67 -4.63
CA SER A 86 -9.70 -6.85 -4.62
C SER A 86 -10.07 -7.34 -3.21
N VAL A 87 -9.49 -6.76 -2.15
CA VAL A 87 -9.85 -7.03 -0.76
C VAL A 87 -11.35 -6.88 -0.51
N GLY A 88 -12.03 -5.99 -1.23
CA GLY A 88 -13.48 -5.83 -1.15
C GLY A 88 -14.30 -7.08 -1.51
N HIS A 89 -13.69 -8.12 -2.08
CA HIS A 89 -14.35 -9.42 -2.29
C HIS A 89 -14.26 -10.35 -1.09
N TYR A 90 -13.39 -10.06 -0.14
CA TYR A 90 -13.17 -10.85 1.09
C TYR A 90 -13.83 -10.23 2.31
N LEU A 91 -14.24 -8.96 2.21
CA LEU A 91 -14.83 -8.23 3.33
C LEU A 91 -16.34 -8.19 3.20
N ASP A 92 -17.04 -8.77 4.16
CA ASP A 92 -18.48 -8.63 4.32
C ASP A 92 -18.76 -7.45 5.26
N ASN A 93 -19.59 -6.50 4.81
CA ASN A 93 -20.00 -5.30 5.55
C ASN A 93 -18.89 -4.31 5.96
N VAL A 94 -17.67 -4.47 5.43
CA VAL A 94 -16.52 -3.58 5.66
C VAL A 94 -15.98 -3.11 4.32
N LYS A 95 -15.74 -1.81 4.17
CA LYS A 95 -15.19 -1.26 2.92
C LYS A 95 -13.67 -1.24 2.96
N GLY A 96 -13.04 -1.75 1.90
CA GLY A 96 -11.62 -1.49 1.62
C GLY A 96 -11.48 -0.14 0.91
N VAL A 97 -10.89 0.85 1.57
CA VAL A 97 -10.76 2.23 1.09
C VAL A 97 -9.30 2.53 0.78
N GLY A 98 -8.94 2.60 -0.50
CA GLY A 98 -7.59 3.00 -0.93
C GLY A 98 -7.45 4.52 -0.96
N ILE A 99 -6.51 5.05 -0.18
CA ILE A 99 -6.20 6.48 -0.17
C ILE A 99 -5.22 6.77 -1.31
N TYR A 100 -5.53 7.75 -2.15
CA TYR A 100 -4.70 8.06 -3.30
C TYR A 100 -4.62 9.55 -3.59
N THR A 101 -3.62 9.94 -4.37
CA THR A 101 -3.51 11.29 -4.95
C THR A 101 -4.10 11.27 -6.36
N PRO A 102 -5.12 12.10 -6.66
CA PRO A 102 -5.71 12.16 -7.99
C PRO A 102 -4.66 12.50 -9.06
N ILE A 103 -4.79 11.86 -10.21
CA ILE A 103 -3.89 12.06 -11.36
C ILE A 103 -4.32 13.30 -12.13
N THR A 104 -3.35 14.11 -12.51
CA THR A 104 -3.60 15.41 -13.22
C THR A 104 -4.31 15.20 -14.56
N ASN A 105 -3.93 14.18 -15.33
CA ASN A 105 -4.60 13.86 -16.60
C ASN A 105 -5.97 13.24 -16.33
N LYS A 106 -7.04 13.97 -16.62
CA LYS A 106 -8.43 13.57 -16.34
C LYS A 106 -8.88 12.27 -17.03
N TYR A 107 -8.35 11.96 -18.20
CA TYR A 107 -8.69 10.72 -18.94
C TYR A 107 -8.02 9.51 -18.29
N PHE A 108 -6.75 9.67 -17.95
CA PHE A 108 -6.00 8.63 -17.25
C PHE A 108 -6.52 8.40 -15.82
N GLU A 109 -6.91 9.47 -15.11
CA GLU A 109 -7.58 9.38 -13.82
C GLU A 109 -8.86 8.53 -13.90
N LYS A 110 -9.74 8.81 -14.86
CA LYS A 110 -10.97 8.02 -15.07
C LYS A 110 -10.67 6.55 -15.37
N LEU A 111 -9.65 6.28 -16.19
CA LEU A 111 -9.23 4.92 -16.51
C LEU A 111 -8.75 4.18 -15.23
N MET A 112 -7.84 4.79 -14.46
CA MET A 112 -7.30 4.18 -13.24
C MET A 112 -8.38 4.00 -12.18
N GLN A 113 -9.31 4.93 -12.02
CA GLN A 113 -10.47 4.73 -11.15
C GLN A 113 -11.33 3.54 -11.57
N LYS A 114 -11.57 3.37 -12.88
CA LYS A 114 -12.33 2.23 -13.41
C LYS A 114 -11.63 0.91 -13.10
N VAL A 115 -10.31 0.85 -13.29
CA VAL A 115 -9.48 -0.33 -12.97
C VAL A 115 -9.58 -0.67 -11.47
N ARG A 116 -9.29 0.28 -10.62
CA ARG A 116 -9.21 0.10 -9.16
C ARG A 116 -10.57 -0.22 -8.50
N LYS A 117 -11.66 0.38 -9.00
CA LYS A 117 -13.02 0.13 -8.48
C LYS A 117 -13.63 -1.18 -8.96
N ARG A 118 -13.04 -1.83 -9.97
CA ARG A 118 -13.60 -3.03 -10.61
C ARG A 118 -13.90 -4.16 -9.62
N HIS A 119 -13.08 -4.30 -8.59
CA HIS A 119 -13.14 -5.40 -7.64
C HIS A 119 -13.63 -4.98 -6.25
N LYS A 120 -14.67 -4.13 -6.20
CA LYS A 120 -15.28 -3.62 -4.96
C LYS A 120 -14.36 -2.76 -4.09
N GLY A 121 -13.25 -2.28 -4.63
CA GLY A 121 -12.42 -1.29 -3.94
C GLY A 121 -13.08 0.09 -3.96
N TYR A 122 -13.00 0.82 -2.85
CA TYR A 122 -13.40 2.23 -2.77
C TYR A 122 -12.16 3.10 -2.84
N LEU A 123 -12.18 4.16 -3.65
CA LEU A 123 -11.07 5.10 -3.78
C LEU A 123 -11.42 6.42 -3.13
N LEU A 124 -10.54 6.89 -2.27
CA LEU A 124 -10.71 8.15 -1.56
C LEU A 124 -9.51 9.07 -1.83
N SER A 125 -9.79 10.26 -2.35
CA SER A 125 -8.77 11.27 -2.53
C SER A 125 -8.17 11.70 -1.18
N ARG A 126 -6.84 11.79 -1.10
CA ARG A 126 -6.12 12.25 0.11
C ARG A 126 -6.63 13.59 0.67
N TYR A 127 -7.19 14.44 -0.19
CA TYR A 127 -7.72 15.74 0.19
C TYR A 127 -9.07 15.68 0.92
N LYS A 128 -9.77 14.53 0.86
CA LYS A 128 -11.09 14.31 1.46
C LYS A 128 -11.07 13.31 2.63
N VAL A 129 -9.88 12.86 3.05
CA VAL A 129 -9.73 11.79 4.03
C VAL A 129 -10.37 12.15 5.37
N HIS A 130 -10.10 13.36 5.90
CA HIS A 130 -10.61 13.77 7.20
C HIS A 130 -12.13 13.85 7.26
N ASP A 131 -12.75 14.50 6.26
CA ASP A 131 -14.20 14.67 6.23
C ASP A 131 -14.92 13.33 6.06
N TYR A 132 -14.36 12.47 5.19
CA TYR A 132 -14.90 11.13 4.97
C TYR A 132 -14.82 10.27 6.23
N MET A 133 -13.65 10.22 6.87
CA MET A 133 -13.45 9.41 8.08
C MET A 133 -14.35 9.89 9.22
N LYS A 134 -14.47 11.20 9.42
CA LYS A 134 -15.38 11.77 10.42
C LYS A 134 -16.82 11.33 10.16
N SER A 135 -17.30 11.43 8.91
CA SER A 135 -18.64 11.00 8.54
C SER A 135 -18.89 9.50 8.71
N GLU A 136 -17.88 8.65 8.47
CA GLU A 136 -18.01 7.20 8.66
C GLU A 136 -18.01 6.82 10.16
N GLU A 137 -17.22 7.52 10.99
CA GLU A 137 -17.25 7.38 12.46
C GLU A 137 -18.63 7.74 13.04
N GLU A 138 -19.19 8.88 12.62
CA GLU A 138 -20.52 9.32 13.05
C GLU A 138 -21.63 8.30 12.70
N LYS A 139 -21.43 7.50 11.66
CA LYS A 139 -22.34 6.42 11.22
C LYS A 139 -22.00 5.06 11.83
N ASN A 140 -20.94 4.96 12.62
CA ASN A 140 -20.39 3.70 13.12
C ASN A 140 -20.06 2.68 12.01
N ASN A 141 -19.64 3.16 10.84
CA ASN A 141 -19.22 2.31 9.73
C ASN A 141 -17.77 1.87 9.88
N LEU A 142 -17.53 0.57 9.81
CA LEU A 142 -16.18 0.02 9.84
C LEU A 142 -15.56 0.01 8.44
N ASN A 143 -14.30 0.46 8.36
CA ASN A 143 -13.54 0.54 7.13
C ASN A 143 -12.11 0.04 7.33
N ILE A 144 -11.46 -0.40 6.23
CA ILE A 144 -10.02 -0.62 6.17
C ILE A 144 -9.43 0.43 5.24
N TYR A 145 -8.66 1.35 5.81
CA TYR A 145 -8.05 2.46 5.09
C TYR A 145 -6.63 2.10 4.66
N GLY A 146 -6.44 1.85 3.37
CA GLY A 146 -5.14 1.49 2.79
C GLY A 146 -4.33 2.72 2.39
N PHE A 147 -3.10 2.79 2.90
CA PHE A 147 -2.10 3.81 2.58
C PHE A 147 -0.85 3.15 2.01
N ALA A 148 -0.41 3.60 0.83
CA ALA A 148 0.91 3.26 0.31
C ALA A 148 1.91 4.31 0.81
N THR A 149 2.85 3.90 1.69
CA THR A 149 3.70 4.81 2.47
C THR A 149 5.20 4.70 2.17
N ASP A 150 5.58 3.91 1.19
CA ASP A 150 6.96 3.62 0.79
C ASP A 150 7.63 4.68 -0.11
N GLN A 151 6.90 5.75 -0.44
CA GLN A 151 7.47 6.88 -1.17
C GLN A 151 7.83 8.00 -0.19
N SER A 152 8.84 8.81 -0.57
CA SER A 152 9.26 9.95 0.23
C SER A 152 8.34 11.17 0.02
N PRO A 153 7.86 11.83 1.08
CA PRO A 153 7.15 13.09 0.97
C PRO A 153 8.10 14.23 0.52
N ARG A 154 7.53 15.29 -0.03
CA ARG A 154 8.30 16.54 -0.19
C ARG A 154 8.65 17.08 1.19
N PRO A 155 9.93 17.38 1.47
CA PRO A 155 10.35 17.87 2.78
C PRO A 155 9.65 19.17 3.18
N THR A 156 9.27 19.26 4.44
CA THR A 156 8.76 20.45 5.12
C THR A 156 9.41 20.52 6.50
N GLU A 157 9.21 21.60 7.25
CA GLU A 157 9.70 21.71 8.65
C GLU A 157 9.17 20.60 9.59
N LYS A 158 8.00 20.04 9.26
CA LYS A 158 7.36 18.97 10.05
C LYS A 158 7.64 17.57 9.49
N THR A 159 8.61 17.43 8.59
CA THR A 159 8.94 16.16 7.97
C THR A 159 9.66 15.25 8.98
N TYR A 160 9.17 14.03 9.09
CA TYR A 160 9.81 13.00 9.91
C TYR A 160 10.92 12.34 9.08
N TRP A 161 12.15 12.35 9.61
CA TRP A 161 13.34 11.83 8.96
C TRP A 161 13.87 10.61 9.70
N ARG A 162 14.25 9.59 8.97
CA ARG A 162 14.91 8.39 9.50
C ARG A 162 15.98 7.88 8.54
N LYS A 163 16.89 7.12 9.11
CA LYS A 163 17.91 6.39 8.34
C LYS A 163 17.29 5.17 7.68
N PHE A 164 17.39 5.08 6.36
CA PHE A 164 17.01 3.92 5.57
C PHE A 164 18.12 3.63 4.57
N LEU A 165 18.65 2.39 4.54
CA LEU A 165 19.80 1.99 3.72
C LEU A 165 21.00 2.97 3.88
N ASN A 166 21.31 3.35 5.12
CA ASN A 166 22.36 4.33 5.49
C ASN A 166 22.16 5.78 4.99
N VAL A 167 21.01 6.12 4.42
CA VAL A 167 20.67 7.47 3.97
C VAL A 167 19.51 8.01 4.80
N ASN A 168 19.59 9.30 5.21
CA ASN A 168 18.45 9.95 5.83
C ASN A 168 17.39 10.22 4.78
N VAL A 169 16.20 9.68 4.98
CA VAL A 169 15.06 9.85 4.08
C VAL A 169 13.84 10.34 4.82
N PRO A 170 12.97 11.13 4.16
CA PRO A 170 11.71 11.57 4.75
C PRO A 170 10.64 10.47 4.63
N PHE A 171 9.86 10.26 5.70
CA PHE A 171 8.80 9.27 5.76
C PHE A 171 7.41 9.89 5.81
N PHE A 172 6.43 9.22 5.17
CA PHE A 172 5.03 9.55 5.33
C PHE A 172 4.50 9.02 6.67
N THR A 173 4.00 9.93 7.52
CA THR A 173 3.40 9.60 8.82
C THR A 173 1.88 9.76 8.83
N GLY A 174 1.27 9.98 7.67
CA GLY A 174 -0.16 10.29 7.56
C GLY A 174 -1.07 9.19 8.07
N GLY A 175 -0.78 7.94 7.74
CA GLY A 175 -1.56 6.76 8.17
C GLY A 175 -1.51 6.57 9.68
N GLU A 176 -0.33 6.68 10.30
CA GLU A 176 -0.15 6.55 11.74
C GLU A 176 -0.80 7.69 12.52
N ARG A 177 -0.66 8.92 12.03
CA ARG A 177 -1.33 10.08 12.65
C ARG A 177 -2.84 9.91 12.66
N ILE A 178 -3.42 9.36 11.60
CA ILE A 178 -4.84 9.03 11.51
C ILE A 178 -5.18 7.90 12.49
N ALA A 179 -4.40 6.83 12.51
CA ALA A 179 -4.62 5.71 13.41
C ALA A 179 -4.59 6.16 14.88
N ASN A 180 -3.63 7.01 15.26
CA ASN A 180 -3.56 7.55 16.61
C ASN A 180 -4.75 8.47 16.94
N LYS A 181 -5.17 9.33 16.00
CA LYS A 181 -6.29 10.26 16.21
C LYS A 181 -7.63 9.55 16.45
N TYR A 182 -7.89 8.46 15.71
CA TYR A 182 -9.16 7.73 15.76
C TYR A 182 -9.07 6.41 16.56
N GLU A 183 -7.92 6.14 17.18
CA GLU A 183 -7.63 4.90 17.92
C GLU A 183 -7.81 3.65 17.06
N TYR A 184 -7.45 3.74 15.77
CA TYR A 184 -7.50 2.60 14.86
C TYR A 184 -6.30 1.70 15.06
N SER A 185 -6.50 0.41 14.88
CA SER A 185 -5.41 -0.55 14.79
C SER A 185 -4.65 -0.37 13.48
N ILE A 186 -3.34 -0.58 13.51
CA ILE A 186 -2.50 -0.58 12.31
C ILE A 186 -2.17 -2.02 11.96
N VAL A 187 -2.27 -2.35 10.68
CA VAL A 187 -1.76 -3.58 10.09
C VAL A 187 -0.87 -3.25 8.89
N PHE A 188 0.08 -4.13 8.60
CA PHE A 188 0.92 -4.03 7.41
C PHE A 188 0.48 -5.02 6.35
N GLY A 189 0.65 -4.66 5.10
CA GLY A 189 0.33 -5.49 3.96
C GLY A 189 1.49 -5.56 2.97
N LEU A 190 1.87 -6.79 2.58
CA LEU A 190 2.92 -7.04 1.61
C LEU A 190 2.42 -7.94 0.49
N ALA A 191 2.42 -7.40 -0.74
CA ALA A 191 2.19 -8.19 -1.93
C ALA A 191 3.44 -8.99 -2.29
N LYS A 192 3.33 -10.31 -2.46
CA LYS A 192 4.43 -11.19 -2.87
C LYS A 192 4.07 -11.94 -4.13
N ARG A 193 4.95 -11.89 -5.13
CA ARG A 193 4.79 -12.66 -6.37
C ARG A 193 5.08 -14.14 -6.09
N VAL A 194 4.09 -15.00 -6.35
CA VAL A 194 4.24 -16.47 -6.30
C VAL A 194 4.79 -16.98 -7.63
N LYS A 195 4.17 -16.51 -8.73
CA LYS A 195 4.61 -16.73 -10.11
C LYS A 195 4.00 -15.64 -10.99
N ARG A 196 4.38 -15.56 -12.25
CA ARG A 196 3.84 -14.59 -13.20
C ARG A 196 2.32 -14.59 -13.20
N GLY A 197 1.69 -13.46 -12.88
CA GLY A 197 0.24 -13.29 -12.79
C GLY A 197 -0.45 -13.94 -11.59
N TYR A 198 0.32 -14.33 -10.55
CA TYR A 198 -0.21 -14.89 -9.29
C TYR A 198 0.54 -14.33 -8.09
N TYR A 199 -0.20 -13.86 -7.11
CA TYR A 199 0.32 -13.15 -5.95
C TYR A 199 -0.36 -13.61 -4.66
N THR A 200 0.34 -13.43 -3.55
CA THR A 200 -0.25 -13.43 -2.21
C THR A 200 -0.12 -12.03 -1.61
N PHE A 201 -1.11 -11.61 -0.86
CA PHE A 201 -1.04 -10.41 -0.04
C PHE A 201 -1.04 -10.84 1.42
N ASN A 202 0.11 -10.71 2.06
CA ASN A 202 0.27 -11.12 3.45
C ASN A 202 -0.06 -9.94 4.36
N ILE A 203 -0.87 -10.19 5.38
CA ILE A 203 -1.26 -9.21 6.39
C ILE A 203 -0.51 -9.54 7.67
N PHE A 204 0.08 -8.50 8.27
CA PHE A 204 0.82 -8.57 9.54
C PHE A 204 0.18 -7.61 10.54
N GLY A 205 0.02 -8.03 11.79
CA GLY A 205 -0.43 -7.16 12.86
C GLY A 205 0.75 -6.45 13.51
N THR A 206 0.55 -5.22 14.00
CA THR A 206 1.53 -4.57 14.86
C THR A 206 1.47 -5.18 16.26
N THR A 207 2.56 -5.72 16.74
CA THR A 207 2.64 -6.37 18.06
C THR A 207 3.24 -5.47 19.15
N LYS A 208 3.87 -4.35 18.80
CA LYS A 208 4.58 -3.49 19.76
C LYS A 208 3.96 -2.09 19.82
N LYS A 209 3.65 -1.61 21.03
CA LYS A 209 3.61 -0.18 21.31
C LYS A 209 5.06 0.31 21.27
N THR A 210 5.37 1.18 20.34
CA THR A 210 6.67 1.85 20.32
C THR A 210 6.57 3.12 21.16
N ASP A 211 7.66 3.51 21.81
CA ASP A 211 7.73 4.75 22.59
C ASP A 211 7.59 6.00 21.70
N HIS A 212 7.89 5.83 20.41
CA HIS A 212 7.73 6.88 19.39
C HIS A 212 6.55 6.57 18.47
N PRO A 213 5.58 7.50 18.28
CA PRO A 213 4.34 7.24 17.53
C PRO A 213 4.55 6.94 16.04
N TYR A 214 5.76 7.18 15.52
CA TYR A 214 6.09 6.97 14.09
C TYR A 214 6.97 5.75 13.81
N ASP A 215 7.45 5.05 14.83
CA ASP A 215 8.38 3.91 14.65
C ASP A 215 7.72 2.70 13.99
N ARG A 216 6.39 2.62 14.01
CA ARG A 216 5.63 1.56 13.35
C ARG A 216 5.72 1.56 11.83
N SER A 217 5.94 2.70 11.21
CA SER A 217 6.12 2.79 9.73
C SER A 217 7.41 2.15 9.27
N GLU A 218 8.41 2.03 10.15
CA GLU A 218 9.72 1.45 9.83
C GLU A 218 9.69 -0.06 9.76
N GLU A 219 8.83 -0.73 10.54
CA GLU A 219 8.69 -2.19 10.53
C GLU A 219 8.36 -2.69 9.12
N HIS A 220 7.49 -1.98 8.40
CA HIS A 220 7.12 -2.35 7.03
C HIS A 220 8.26 -2.14 6.02
N THR A 221 9.06 -1.11 6.21
CA THR A 221 10.16 -0.79 5.28
C THR A 221 11.33 -1.76 5.45
N SER A 222 11.56 -2.29 6.66
CA SER A 222 12.62 -3.27 6.92
C SER A 222 12.31 -4.65 6.36
N GLU A 223 11.03 -5.03 6.25
CA GLU A 223 10.62 -6.32 5.66
C GLU A 223 10.70 -6.33 4.12
N LEU A 224 10.84 -5.17 3.48
CA LEU A 224 11.02 -5.03 2.03
C LEU A 224 12.48 -5.14 1.59
N GLN A 225 13.42 -5.26 2.50
CA GLN A 225 14.86 -5.47 2.24
C GLN A 225 15.18 -6.96 2.09
#